data_97a1cc132cdc6cc77fa61ab00ff43f6c
#
_entry.id   97a1cc132cdc6cc77fa61ab00ff43f6c
#
_cell.length_a   1.000
_cell.length_b   1.000
_cell.length_c   1.000
_cell.angle_alpha   90.00
_cell.angle_beta   90.00
_cell.angle_gamma   90.00
#
_symmetry.space_group_name_H-M   'P 1'
#
loop_
_entity.id
_entity.type
_entity.pdbx_description
1 polymer ?
#
loop_
_entity_poly.entity_id
_entity_poly.type
_entity_poly.pdbx_seq_one_letter_code
_entity_poly.pdbx_strand_id
1 'polypeptide(L)'
;MKYTLFTLFFSICICNAQAQIVSIPDLNFKNALLNDSSVNTNFDNEIQVSEAQAALDLLFYYEDISDFTGLEAFVNLQTLAIEGELITSIDLSANLEVTNLSIVVTPITNLDLSSNSQLESLTLVANELTTLDLSTNLQLEYIYFLNNPLTDLNLGANIVLEELIVSSNVILPTIDVSENTSLKKIEVVNNSMTSFDVSNNINLEILRTYGNNLLTLDVSTNLMLKELNTMFNQLSSLDLSANTALDWFNARNNQLQTLDARNGNNDLFINFNVINNPDLQCILVDDPTANYLTSWNVDQNTLFGNSNQDCQSLVVDQNEIYAPHLYPNPALETLFIEAKKPMLEFCIYTTTGAIFMQDKPSQPSFFYQIDVSTLPSGVYYIKVVGSTFRSIKRIVKY
;
A
#
# COMPACT_ATOMS: atom_id res chain seq x y z
N MET A 1 51.53 72.77 -49.91
CA MET A 1 50.91 71.55 -49.45
C MET A 1 50.52 71.72 -47.98
N LYS A 2 49.24 71.93 -47.73
CA LYS A 2 48.73 72.07 -46.36
C LYS A 2 48.11 70.67 -45.95
N TYR A 3 48.63 70.03 -44.94
CA TYR A 3 48.09 68.84 -44.39
C TYR A 3 47.06 69.20 -43.29
N THR A 4 45.80 68.87 -43.53
CA THR A 4 44.72 69.00 -42.55
C THR A 4 44.66 67.72 -41.75
N LEU A 5 44.95 67.78 -40.45
CA LEU A 5 44.88 66.69 -39.50
C LEU A 5 43.40 66.51 -39.09
N PHE A 6 42.78 65.38 -39.48
CA PHE A 6 41.42 65.00 -39.06
C PHE A 6 41.49 64.21 -37.74
N THR A 7 41.17 64.84 -36.65
CA THR A 7 41.07 64.16 -35.35
C THR A 7 39.69 63.49 -35.22
N LEU A 8 39.68 62.16 -35.26
CA LEU A 8 38.48 61.35 -35.03
C LEU A 8 38.22 61.23 -33.53
N PHE A 9 37.21 61.93 -33.06
CA PHE A 9 36.71 61.75 -31.67
C PHE A 9 35.89 60.46 -31.60
N PHE A 10 36.44 59.39 -30.93
CA PHE A 10 35.73 58.23 -30.59
C PHE A 10 34.97 58.52 -29.25
N SER A 11 33.67 58.81 -29.34
CA SER A 11 32.79 58.89 -28.17
C SER A 11 32.53 57.46 -27.65
N ILE A 12 33.22 57.04 -26.61
CA ILE A 12 32.92 55.84 -25.89
C ILE A 12 31.65 56.13 -25.10
N CYS A 13 30.51 55.65 -25.63
CA CYS A 13 29.25 55.60 -24.89
C CYS A 13 29.39 54.52 -23.82
N ILE A 14 29.76 54.93 -22.60
CA ILE A 14 29.69 54.02 -21.42
C ILE A 14 28.19 53.88 -21.09
N CYS A 15 27.55 52.88 -21.67
CA CYS A 15 26.28 52.39 -21.14
C CYS A 15 26.56 51.84 -19.75
N ASN A 16 26.22 52.58 -18.71
CA ASN A 16 26.05 51.99 -17.38
C ASN A 16 24.84 51.03 -17.47
N ALA A 17 25.09 49.78 -17.78
CA ALA A 17 24.10 48.72 -17.53
C ALA A 17 24.01 48.60 -16.01
N GLN A 18 23.06 49.30 -15.40
CA GLN A 18 22.66 48.96 -14.04
C GLN A 18 22.09 47.53 -14.10
N ALA A 19 22.62 46.64 -13.29
CA ALA A 19 22.07 45.33 -13.16
C ALA A 19 20.58 45.46 -12.71
N GLN A 20 19.68 44.86 -13.44
CA GLN A 20 18.27 44.89 -13.07
C GLN A 20 18.10 44.05 -11.83
N ILE A 21 17.53 44.63 -10.76
CA ILE A 21 17.33 44.02 -9.47
C ILE A 21 15.99 43.29 -9.49
N VAL A 22 15.92 42.08 -8.91
CA VAL A 22 14.68 41.34 -8.70
C VAL A 22 13.92 41.97 -7.53
N SER A 23 12.60 42.20 -7.72
CA SER A 23 11.74 42.70 -6.66
C SER A 23 11.30 41.55 -5.78
N ILE A 24 11.80 41.50 -4.54
CA ILE A 24 11.49 40.44 -3.57
C ILE A 24 10.93 41.16 -2.31
N PRO A 25 9.59 41.19 -2.16
CA PRO A 25 8.95 41.90 -1.03
C PRO A 25 9.06 41.17 0.30
N ASP A 26 9.07 39.83 0.30
CA ASP A 26 9.22 39.02 1.50
C ASP A 26 10.68 39.06 1.96
N LEU A 27 10.90 39.56 3.19
CA LEU A 27 12.25 39.73 3.75
C LEU A 27 12.93 38.40 4.05
N ASN A 28 12.16 37.37 4.42
CA ASN A 28 12.68 36.05 4.71
C ASN A 28 13.16 35.38 3.42
N PHE A 29 12.35 35.46 2.37
CA PHE A 29 12.74 34.98 1.04
C PHE A 29 13.99 35.71 0.53
N LYS A 30 14.01 37.07 0.62
CA LYS A 30 15.19 37.85 0.23
C LYS A 30 16.43 37.44 1.03
N ASN A 31 16.31 37.31 2.37
CA ASN A 31 17.44 36.95 3.22
C ASN A 31 17.94 35.52 2.92
N ALA A 32 17.06 34.57 2.69
CA ALA A 32 17.45 33.21 2.30
C ALA A 32 18.29 33.23 1.02
N LEU A 33 17.85 33.96 -0.01
CA LEU A 33 18.60 34.11 -1.26
C LEU A 33 19.93 34.84 -1.06
N LEU A 34 19.97 35.91 -0.24
CA LEU A 34 21.21 36.64 0.05
C LEU A 34 22.25 35.81 0.82
N ASN A 35 21.79 34.86 1.63
CA ASN A 35 22.65 33.95 2.39
C ASN A 35 23.13 32.75 1.51
N ASP A 36 22.51 32.50 0.39
CA ASP A 36 22.92 31.45 -0.56
C ASP A 36 24.00 31.99 -1.49
N SER A 37 25.24 31.56 -1.29
CA SER A 37 26.38 31.98 -2.13
C SER A 37 26.33 31.43 -3.56
N SER A 38 25.46 30.48 -3.85
CA SER A 38 25.23 29.99 -5.22
C SER A 38 24.29 30.92 -6.00
N VAL A 39 23.48 31.72 -5.29
CA VAL A 39 22.58 32.72 -5.84
C VAL A 39 23.23 34.13 -5.78
N ASN A 40 23.48 34.63 -4.54
CA ASN A 40 24.12 35.94 -4.32
C ASN A 40 25.66 35.83 -4.56
N THR A 41 26.06 35.86 -5.80
CA THR A 41 27.44 35.58 -6.22
C THR A 41 28.38 36.76 -6.03
N ASN A 42 27.84 37.98 -5.94
CA ASN A 42 28.60 39.23 -5.77
C ASN A 42 28.63 39.69 -4.30
N PHE A 43 27.86 39.02 -3.41
CA PHE A 43 27.77 39.29 -1.96
C PHE A 43 27.29 40.71 -1.65
N ASP A 44 26.44 41.30 -2.47
CA ASP A 44 25.78 42.58 -2.13
C ASP A 44 24.43 42.35 -1.44
N ASN A 45 23.62 43.37 -1.23
CA ASN A 45 22.36 43.29 -0.49
C ASN A 45 21.15 43.16 -1.41
N GLU A 46 21.37 42.85 -2.70
CA GLU A 46 20.31 42.71 -3.70
C GLU A 46 20.53 41.43 -4.54
N ILE A 47 19.47 40.92 -5.12
CA ILE A 47 19.55 39.83 -6.12
C ILE A 47 19.34 40.45 -7.51
N GLN A 48 20.33 40.31 -8.36
CA GLN A 48 20.22 40.76 -9.73
C GLN A 48 19.52 39.74 -10.60
N VAL A 49 18.83 40.17 -11.65
CA VAL A 49 18.19 39.27 -12.61
C VAL A 49 19.18 38.27 -13.22
N SER A 50 20.44 38.68 -13.44
CA SER A 50 21.48 37.78 -13.93
C SER A 50 21.86 36.67 -12.95
N GLU A 51 21.79 36.93 -11.64
CA GLU A 51 22.01 35.94 -10.58
C GLU A 51 20.82 34.99 -10.51
N ALA A 52 19.61 35.54 -10.50
CA ALA A 52 18.39 34.74 -10.54
C ALA A 52 18.34 33.79 -11.75
N GLN A 53 18.74 34.30 -12.95
CA GLN A 53 18.79 33.48 -14.15
C GLN A 53 19.92 32.45 -14.18
N ALA A 54 20.95 32.60 -13.34
CA ALA A 54 22.07 31.66 -13.25
C ALA A 54 21.77 30.53 -12.25
N ALA A 55 20.83 30.73 -11.31
CA ALA A 55 20.46 29.75 -10.31
C ALA A 55 19.68 28.60 -10.93
N LEU A 56 20.10 27.37 -10.63
CA LEU A 56 19.45 26.14 -11.09
C LEU A 56 18.69 25.43 -9.96
N ASP A 57 19.11 25.62 -8.73
CA ASP A 57 18.55 24.95 -7.56
C ASP A 57 18.21 25.98 -6.49
N LEU A 58 17.02 25.89 -5.91
CA LEU A 58 16.60 26.67 -4.74
C LEU A 58 16.03 25.75 -3.69
N LEU A 59 16.58 25.86 -2.46
CA LEU A 59 16.23 24.99 -1.34
C LEU A 59 15.92 25.86 -0.12
N PHE A 60 14.67 25.81 0.38
CA PHE A 60 14.21 26.60 1.53
C PHE A 60 13.71 25.65 2.63
N TYR A 61 14.23 25.84 3.84
CA TYR A 61 13.95 24.98 4.97
C TYR A 61 13.68 25.80 6.25
N TYR A 62 12.39 25.95 6.63
CA TYR A 62 11.95 26.64 7.85
C TYR A 62 12.47 28.09 7.98
N GLU A 63 12.41 28.83 6.87
CA GLU A 63 12.82 30.23 6.77
C GLU A 63 11.67 31.21 7.10
N ASP A 64 10.46 30.69 7.41
CA ASP A 64 9.23 31.46 7.62
C ASP A 64 8.83 32.33 6.41
N ILE A 65 9.11 31.88 5.20
CA ILE A 65 8.74 32.58 3.96
C ILE A 65 7.22 32.48 3.78
N SER A 66 6.59 33.61 3.50
CA SER A 66 5.14 33.70 3.27
C SER A 66 4.75 34.13 1.84
N ASP A 67 5.71 34.63 1.07
CA ASP A 67 5.51 35.11 -0.31
C ASP A 67 6.77 34.88 -1.15
N PHE A 68 6.62 34.11 -2.23
CA PHE A 68 7.69 33.85 -3.21
C PHE A 68 7.68 34.82 -4.40
N THR A 69 7.04 36.00 -4.29
CA THR A 69 7.13 37.05 -5.33
C THR A 69 8.60 37.36 -5.59
N GLY A 70 9.01 37.32 -6.86
CA GLY A 70 10.41 37.40 -7.30
C GLY A 70 10.96 36.08 -7.84
N LEU A 71 10.27 34.93 -7.53
CA LEU A 71 10.65 33.62 -8.05
C LEU A 71 10.53 33.54 -9.58
N GLU A 72 9.67 34.35 -10.18
CA GLU A 72 9.50 34.46 -11.63
C GLU A 72 10.74 34.89 -12.38
N ALA A 73 11.73 35.49 -11.69
CA ALA A 73 13.02 35.87 -12.29
C ALA A 73 13.97 34.66 -12.47
N PHE A 74 13.71 33.54 -11.76
CA PHE A 74 14.54 32.34 -11.78
C PHE A 74 14.11 31.39 -12.91
N VAL A 75 14.18 31.89 -14.16
CA VAL A 75 13.62 31.24 -15.36
C VAL A 75 14.32 29.93 -15.75
N ASN A 76 15.57 29.71 -15.31
CA ASN A 76 16.33 28.48 -15.58
C ASN A 76 16.32 27.49 -14.39
N LEU A 77 15.48 27.74 -13.37
CA LEU A 77 15.38 26.90 -12.18
C LEU A 77 14.97 25.48 -12.58
N GLN A 78 15.73 24.48 -12.13
CA GLN A 78 15.49 23.05 -12.36
C GLN A 78 14.98 22.34 -11.12
N THR A 79 15.51 22.70 -9.94
CA THR A 79 15.10 22.12 -8.66
C THR A 79 14.55 23.20 -7.74
N LEU A 80 13.33 22.96 -7.21
CA LEU A 80 12.74 23.76 -6.14
C LEU A 80 12.32 22.86 -5.00
N ALA A 81 12.90 23.08 -3.81
CA ALA A 81 12.47 22.43 -2.59
C ALA A 81 12.07 23.46 -1.54
N ILE A 82 10.88 23.28 -0.97
CA ILE A 82 10.27 24.16 0.02
C ILE A 82 9.79 23.29 1.17
N GLU A 83 10.31 23.51 2.39
CA GLU A 83 9.90 22.74 3.57
C GLU A 83 9.66 23.68 4.77
N GLY A 84 8.47 23.52 5.38
CA GLY A 84 8.14 24.23 6.62
C GLY A 84 7.84 25.72 6.45
N GLU A 85 7.50 26.15 5.22
CA GLU A 85 7.22 27.54 4.90
C GLU A 85 5.75 27.91 5.11
N LEU A 86 5.45 29.20 5.22
CA LEU A 86 4.12 29.73 5.59
C LEU A 86 3.25 30.05 4.36
N ILE A 87 3.61 29.58 3.19
CA ILE A 87 2.91 29.87 1.93
C ILE A 87 1.58 29.12 1.83
N THR A 88 0.56 29.78 1.30
CA THR A 88 -0.75 29.20 0.98
C THR A 88 -0.93 28.96 -0.52
N SER A 89 -0.08 29.54 -1.36
CA SER A 89 0.01 29.38 -2.82
C SER A 89 1.40 29.73 -3.32
N ILE A 90 1.75 29.25 -4.49
CA ILE A 90 2.97 29.61 -5.20
C ILE A 90 2.67 29.70 -6.71
N ASP A 91 3.25 30.70 -7.38
CA ASP A 91 3.19 30.84 -8.83
C ASP A 91 4.49 30.35 -9.47
N LEU A 92 4.38 29.24 -10.23
CA LEU A 92 5.49 28.61 -10.97
C LEU A 92 5.37 28.80 -12.48
N SER A 93 4.47 29.69 -12.94
CA SER A 93 4.16 29.86 -14.36
C SER A 93 5.33 30.37 -15.22
N ALA A 94 6.33 31.01 -14.59
CA ALA A 94 7.54 31.47 -15.25
C ALA A 94 8.72 30.48 -15.16
N ASN A 95 8.66 29.49 -14.27
CA ASN A 95 9.74 28.55 -14.00
C ASN A 95 9.58 27.28 -14.86
N LEU A 96 9.67 27.44 -16.17
CA LEU A 96 9.32 26.42 -17.16
C LEU A 96 10.28 25.24 -17.19
N GLU A 97 11.51 25.40 -16.70
CA GLU A 97 12.57 24.40 -16.71
C GLU A 97 12.59 23.51 -15.45
N VAL A 98 11.64 23.70 -14.52
CA VAL A 98 11.58 22.90 -13.29
C VAL A 98 11.30 21.44 -13.62
N THR A 99 12.26 20.58 -13.27
CA THR A 99 12.19 19.12 -13.38
C THR A 99 11.91 18.44 -12.04
N ASN A 100 12.36 19.06 -10.93
CA ASN A 100 12.20 18.51 -9.59
C ASN A 100 11.51 19.52 -8.68
N LEU A 101 10.31 19.19 -8.21
CA LEU A 101 9.55 20.01 -7.28
C LEU A 101 9.25 19.23 -5.99
N SER A 102 9.62 19.83 -4.86
CA SER A 102 9.31 19.29 -3.52
C SER A 102 8.66 20.38 -2.67
N ILE A 103 7.44 20.16 -2.17
CA ILE A 103 6.74 21.06 -1.25
C ILE A 103 6.29 20.24 -0.04
N VAL A 104 6.88 20.55 1.12
CA VAL A 104 6.77 19.73 2.32
C VAL A 104 6.35 20.61 3.51
N VAL A 105 5.33 20.19 4.25
CA VAL A 105 4.83 20.86 5.46
C VAL A 105 4.52 22.34 5.21
N THR A 106 3.64 22.59 4.25
CA THR A 106 3.15 23.95 3.96
C THR A 106 1.63 23.98 3.94
N PRO A 107 0.97 25.11 4.28
CA PRO A 107 -0.50 25.23 4.20
C PRO A 107 -1.00 25.51 2.77
N ILE A 108 -0.32 25.01 1.74
CA ILE A 108 -0.78 25.15 0.35
C ILE A 108 -2.08 24.37 0.13
N THR A 109 -3.10 25.06 -0.38
CA THR A 109 -4.42 24.50 -0.72
C THR A 109 -4.64 24.33 -2.22
N ASN A 110 -3.85 25.00 -3.04
CA ASN A 110 -3.89 24.95 -4.51
C ASN A 110 -2.48 25.03 -5.08
N LEU A 111 -2.23 24.25 -6.15
CA LEU A 111 -0.96 24.23 -6.87
C LEU A 111 -1.26 24.08 -8.36
N ASP A 112 -0.89 25.06 -9.16
CA ASP A 112 -1.00 25.04 -10.62
C ASP A 112 0.36 24.66 -11.23
N LEU A 113 0.41 23.50 -11.88
CA LEU A 113 1.61 22.97 -12.55
C LEU A 113 1.43 22.92 -14.07
N SER A 114 0.41 23.59 -14.61
CA SER A 114 0.08 23.55 -16.04
C SER A 114 1.19 24.07 -16.97
N SER A 115 2.06 24.95 -16.46
CA SER A 115 3.21 25.49 -17.17
C SER A 115 4.49 24.65 -17.05
N ASN A 116 4.56 23.72 -16.08
CA ASN A 116 5.78 22.99 -15.74
C ASN A 116 5.82 21.62 -16.43
N SER A 117 5.78 21.63 -17.77
CA SER A 117 5.70 20.42 -18.59
C SER A 117 6.97 19.55 -18.57
N GLN A 118 8.10 20.09 -18.07
CA GLN A 118 9.36 19.37 -17.92
C GLN A 118 9.48 18.62 -16.57
N LEU A 119 8.42 18.67 -15.73
CA LEU A 119 8.46 18.07 -14.39
C LEU A 119 8.59 16.54 -14.48
N GLU A 120 9.68 16.02 -13.90
CA GLU A 120 10.04 14.59 -13.82
C GLU A 120 9.76 14.01 -12.43
N SER A 121 9.96 14.82 -11.37
CA SER A 121 9.79 14.40 -9.98
C SER A 121 8.94 15.38 -9.20
N LEU A 122 7.89 14.87 -8.54
CA LEU A 122 6.98 15.66 -7.72
C LEU A 122 6.81 15.04 -6.33
N THR A 123 7.21 15.81 -5.31
CA THR A 123 7.04 15.46 -3.88
C THR A 123 6.12 16.44 -3.20
N LEU A 124 5.00 15.98 -2.65
CA LEU A 124 4.03 16.78 -1.90
C LEU A 124 3.72 16.10 -0.58
N VAL A 125 4.22 16.67 0.54
CA VAL A 125 4.10 16.04 1.86
C VAL A 125 3.48 17.02 2.86
N ALA A 126 2.45 16.57 3.55
CA ALA A 126 1.78 17.32 4.61
C ALA A 126 1.37 18.74 4.19
N ASN A 127 0.68 18.83 3.06
CA ASN A 127 0.04 20.04 2.59
C ASN A 127 -1.49 19.92 2.71
N GLU A 128 -2.24 20.97 2.31
CA GLU A 128 -3.70 21.02 2.37
C GLU A 128 -4.38 20.88 0.98
N LEU A 129 -3.72 20.16 0.06
CA LEU A 129 -4.21 19.96 -1.30
C LEU A 129 -5.38 18.98 -1.31
N THR A 130 -6.51 19.38 -1.87
CA THR A 130 -7.70 18.51 -2.06
C THR A 130 -7.82 17.94 -3.46
N THR A 131 -7.22 18.61 -4.44
CA THR A 131 -7.16 18.22 -5.86
C THR A 131 -5.83 18.66 -6.46
N LEU A 132 -5.40 17.96 -7.51
CA LEU A 132 -4.21 18.32 -8.28
C LEU A 132 -4.40 17.87 -9.73
N ASP A 133 -4.15 18.75 -10.69
CA ASP A 133 -4.17 18.43 -12.11
C ASP A 133 -2.72 18.21 -12.62
N LEU A 134 -2.45 17.00 -13.08
CA LEU A 134 -1.16 16.57 -13.64
C LEU A 134 -1.23 16.27 -15.14
N SER A 135 -2.32 16.67 -15.81
CA SER A 135 -2.60 16.31 -17.20
C SER A 135 -1.60 16.89 -18.21
N THR A 136 -0.84 17.91 -17.83
CA THR A 136 0.20 18.54 -18.67
C THR A 136 1.62 18.08 -18.33
N ASN A 137 1.82 17.41 -17.20
CA ASN A 137 3.15 17.01 -16.71
C ASN A 137 3.51 15.60 -17.22
N LEU A 138 3.66 15.50 -18.53
CA LEU A 138 3.79 14.20 -19.23
C LEU A 138 5.13 13.50 -19.02
N GLN A 139 6.11 14.18 -18.43
CA GLN A 139 7.44 13.65 -18.14
C GLN A 139 7.60 13.13 -16.72
N LEU A 140 6.50 13.12 -15.91
CA LEU A 140 6.54 12.61 -14.54
C LEU A 140 6.92 11.14 -14.49
N GLU A 141 8.08 10.86 -13.89
CA GLU A 141 8.62 9.52 -13.61
C GLU A 141 8.43 9.12 -12.15
N TYR A 142 8.41 10.11 -11.23
CA TYR A 142 8.33 9.91 -9.80
C TYR A 142 7.26 10.80 -9.15
N ILE A 143 6.36 10.20 -8.37
CA ILE A 143 5.35 10.88 -7.55
C ILE A 143 5.44 10.37 -6.11
N TYR A 144 5.59 11.31 -5.15
CA TYR A 144 5.51 11.04 -3.72
C TYR A 144 4.53 11.99 -3.02
N PHE A 145 3.35 11.47 -2.69
CA PHE A 145 2.30 12.20 -1.98
C PHE A 145 2.03 11.56 -0.63
N LEU A 146 2.21 12.34 0.43
CA LEU A 146 1.99 11.88 1.80
C LEU A 146 1.21 12.95 2.60
N ASN A 147 0.16 12.53 3.33
CA ASN A 147 -0.62 13.41 4.20
C ASN A 147 -1.17 14.65 3.47
N ASN A 148 -1.81 14.47 2.32
CA ASN A 148 -2.63 15.48 1.67
C ASN A 148 -4.10 15.04 1.71
N PRO A 149 -5.08 15.96 1.88
CA PRO A 149 -6.49 15.60 1.87
C PRO A 149 -7.04 15.41 0.43
N LEU A 150 -6.29 14.71 -0.44
CA LEU A 150 -6.71 14.48 -1.82
C LEU A 150 -7.98 13.63 -1.87
N THR A 151 -8.96 14.07 -2.66
CA THR A 151 -10.21 13.35 -2.91
C THR A 151 -10.21 12.58 -4.22
N ASP A 152 -9.32 12.94 -5.15
CA ASP A 152 -9.15 12.33 -6.46
C ASP A 152 -7.70 12.50 -6.93
N LEU A 153 -7.20 11.56 -7.75
CA LEU A 153 -5.89 11.63 -8.38
C LEU A 153 -5.97 10.96 -9.75
N ASN A 154 -5.93 11.78 -10.80
CA ASN A 154 -5.95 11.31 -12.18
C ASN A 154 -4.52 11.24 -12.73
N LEU A 155 -4.04 10.03 -13.05
CA LEU A 155 -2.72 9.73 -13.57
C LEU A 155 -2.73 9.29 -15.04
N GLY A 156 -3.88 9.33 -15.71
CA GLY A 156 -4.05 8.78 -17.06
C GLY A 156 -3.16 9.41 -18.14
N ALA A 157 -2.64 10.63 -17.91
CA ALA A 157 -1.69 11.29 -18.83
C ALA A 157 -0.22 10.95 -18.53
N ASN A 158 0.11 10.46 -17.35
CA ASN A 158 1.48 10.29 -16.85
C ASN A 158 2.02 8.87 -17.19
N ILE A 159 2.04 8.53 -18.46
CA ILE A 159 2.31 7.16 -18.96
C ILE A 159 3.76 6.68 -18.76
N VAL A 160 4.69 7.60 -18.50
CA VAL A 160 6.11 7.27 -18.25
C VAL A 160 6.43 7.07 -16.77
N LEU A 161 5.40 7.17 -15.88
CA LEU A 161 5.57 7.06 -14.45
C LEU A 161 6.15 5.69 -14.05
N GLU A 162 7.29 5.71 -13.34
CA GLU A 162 8.00 4.53 -12.87
C GLU A 162 7.76 4.24 -11.39
N GLU A 163 7.64 5.28 -10.56
CA GLU A 163 7.40 5.14 -9.13
C GLU A 163 6.22 6.00 -8.66
N LEU A 164 5.25 5.36 -8.01
CA LEU A 164 4.08 6.00 -7.42
C LEU A 164 4.02 5.69 -5.93
N ILE A 165 4.13 6.72 -5.10
CA ILE A 165 3.97 6.62 -3.65
C ILE A 165 2.87 7.58 -3.22
N VAL A 166 1.73 7.02 -2.76
CA VAL A 166 0.57 7.79 -2.30
C VAL A 166 0.12 7.24 -0.96
N SER A 167 0.42 7.95 0.12
CA SER A 167 0.22 7.43 1.47
C SER A 167 -0.54 8.40 2.37
N SER A 168 -1.33 7.84 3.28
CA SER A 168 -2.05 8.60 4.32
C SER A 168 -2.97 9.70 3.77
N ASN A 169 -3.58 9.47 2.61
CA ASN A 169 -4.64 10.31 2.05
C ASN A 169 -5.99 9.65 2.40
N VAL A 170 -6.44 9.86 3.63
CA VAL A 170 -7.52 9.10 4.28
C VAL A 170 -8.86 9.11 3.51
N ILE A 171 -9.05 10.05 2.61
CA ILE A 171 -10.28 10.22 1.83
C ILE A 171 -10.13 9.83 0.35
N LEU A 172 -8.96 9.31 -0.08
CA LEU A 172 -8.75 8.86 -1.46
C LEU A 172 -9.27 7.41 -1.61
N PRO A 173 -10.42 7.20 -2.28
CA PRO A 173 -11.09 5.89 -2.30
C PRO A 173 -10.53 4.95 -3.37
N THR A 174 -9.98 5.48 -4.45
CA THR A 174 -9.43 4.73 -5.59
C THR A 174 -8.31 5.50 -6.26
N ILE A 175 -7.40 4.78 -6.91
CA ILE A 175 -6.40 5.31 -7.84
C ILE A 175 -6.44 4.41 -9.08
N ASP A 176 -6.60 5.00 -10.26
CA ASP A 176 -6.51 4.27 -11.53
C ASP A 176 -5.08 4.39 -12.07
N VAL A 177 -4.42 3.24 -12.23
CA VAL A 177 -3.05 3.13 -12.76
C VAL A 177 -3.01 2.34 -14.08
N SER A 178 -4.15 2.14 -14.73
CA SER A 178 -4.27 1.30 -15.92
C SER A 178 -3.45 1.78 -17.12
N GLU A 179 -3.25 3.10 -17.24
CA GLU A 179 -2.45 3.71 -18.31
C GLU A 179 -0.95 3.80 -17.95
N ASN A 180 -0.58 3.64 -16.67
CA ASN A 180 0.79 3.79 -16.18
C ASN A 180 1.59 2.48 -16.29
N THR A 181 1.72 1.96 -17.49
CA THR A 181 2.30 0.63 -17.75
C THR A 181 3.82 0.55 -17.51
N SER A 182 4.48 1.70 -17.32
CA SER A 182 5.91 1.79 -16.96
C SER A 182 6.20 1.60 -15.49
N LEU A 183 5.16 1.56 -14.62
CA LEU A 183 5.32 1.45 -13.18
C LEU A 183 6.08 0.20 -12.76
N LYS A 184 7.15 0.43 -12.01
CA LYS A 184 8.01 -0.58 -11.36
C LYS A 184 7.73 -0.69 -9.87
N LYS A 185 7.32 0.43 -9.26
CA LYS A 185 7.03 0.51 -7.83
C LYS A 185 5.74 1.27 -7.57
N ILE A 186 4.85 0.64 -6.79
CA ILE A 186 3.62 1.24 -6.29
C ILE A 186 3.57 1.07 -4.77
N GLU A 187 3.40 2.20 -4.05
CA GLU A 187 3.08 2.24 -2.63
C GLU A 187 1.80 3.06 -2.42
N VAL A 188 0.68 2.39 -2.20
CA VAL A 188 -0.62 3.01 -1.89
C VAL A 188 -1.04 2.59 -0.49
N VAL A 189 -0.56 3.34 0.50
CA VAL A 189 -0.50 2.91 1.90
C VAL A 189 -1.34 3.79 2.80
N ASN A 190 -2.06 3.18 3.78
CA ASN A 190 -2.90 3.90 4.74
C ASN A 190 -3.91 4.86 4.07
N ASN A 191 -4.54 4.41 2.99
CA ASN A 191 -5.66 5.07 2.35
C ASN A 191 -6.96 4.33 2.71
N SER A 192 -8.08 4.67 2.08
CA SER A 192 -9.36 3.99 2.33
C SER A 192 -9.81 3.09 1.18
N MET A 193 -8.86 2.59 0.38
CA MET A 193 -9.14 1.86 -0.86
C MET A 193 -9.79 0.51 -0.56
N THR A 194 -10.87 0.19 -1.30
CA THR A 194 -11.58 -1.09 -1.20
C THR A 194 -11.26 -2.06 -2.33
N SER A 195 -10.69 -1.55 -3.42
CA SER A 195 -10.18 -2.31 -4.57
C SER A 195 -8.98 -1.59 -5.17
N PHE A 196 -8.09 -2.33 -5.81
CA PHE A 196 -6.96 -1.80 -6.55
C PHE A 196 -6.60 -2.75 -7.67
N ASP A 197 -6.59 -2.26 -8.90
CA ASP A 197 -6.27 -3.05 -10.10
C ASP A 197 -4.88 -2.70 -10.60
N VAL A 198 -4.00 -3.70 -10.67
CA VAL A 198 -2.63 -3.61 -11.16
C VAL A 198 -2.39 -4.50 -12.39
N SER A 199 -3.45 -4.98 -13.02
CA SER A 199 -3.38 -5.96 -14.11
C SER A 199 -2.59 -5.46 -15.34
N ASN A 200 -2.57 -4.15 -15.58
CA ASN A 200 -1.83 -3.54 -16.69
C ASN A 200 -0.37 -3.19 -16.33
N ASN A 201 0.01 -3.23 -15.05
CA ASN A 201 1.34 -2.82 -14.59
C ASN A 201 2.29 -4.03 -14.61
N ILE A 202 2.54 -4.58 -15.79
CA ILE A 202 3.30 -5.83 -15.98
C ILE A 202 4.79 -5.73 -15.62
N ASN A 203 5.33 -4.51 -15.51
CA ASN A 203 6.71 -4.25 -15.11
C ASN A 203 6.88 -4.09 -13.59
N LEU A 204 5.80 -4.31 -12.80
CA LEU A 204 5.78 -4.05 -11.38
C LEU A 204 6.71 -5.02 -10.63
N GLU A 205 7.66 -4.46 -9.87
CA GLU A 205 8.61 -5.18 -9.04
C GLU A 205 8.26 -5.09 -7.54
N ILE A 206 7.70 -3.94 -7.12
CA ILE A 206 7.35 -3.67 -5.72
C ILE A 206 5.91 -3.19 -5.63
N LEU A 207 5.09 -3.90 -4.86
CA LEU A 207 3.71 -3.52 -4.55
C LEU A 207 3.47 -3.48 -3.05
N ARG A 208 3.18 -2.28 -2.53
CA ARG A 208 2.81 -2.05 -1.13
C ARG A 208 1.44 -1.42 -1.05
N THR A 209 0.46 -2.16 -0.53
CA THR A 209 -0.95 -1.74 -0.40
C THR A 209 -1.44 -1.82 1.04
N TYR A 210 -0.54 -1.84 2.02
CA TYR A 210 -0.90 -2.08 3.41
C TYR A 210 -1.72 -0.93 4.04
N GLY A 211 -2.54 -1.28 5.03
CA GLY A 211 -3.36 -0.28 5.73
C GLY A 211 -4.52 0.26 4.89
N ASN A 212 -5.12 -0.58 4.03
CA ASN A 212 -6.31 -0.25 3.25
C ASN A 212 -7.50 -1.16 3.65
N ASN A 213 -8.57 -1.14 2.86
CA ASN A 213 -9.75 -1.98 3.06
C ASN A 213 -9.96 -2.96 1.88
N LEU A 214 -8.87 -3.42 1.24
CA LEU A 214 -8.93 -4.29 0.06
C LEU A 214 -9.59 -5.61 0.41
N LEU A 215 -10.62 -6.00 -0.36
CA LEU A 215 -11.30 -7.29 -0.24
C LEU A 215 -10.66 -8.36 -1.13
N THR A 216 -10.11 -7.93 -2.25
CA THR A 216 -9.41 -8.77 -3.24
C THR A 216 -8.19 -8.04 -3.78
N LEU A 217 -7.20 -8.79 -4.22
CA LEU A 217 -6.03 -8.28 -4.94
C LEU A 217 -5.58 -9.38 -5.91
N ASP A 218 -5.56 -9.06 -7.21
CA ASP A 218 -5.05 -9.95 -8.25
C ASP A 218 -3.69 -9.46 -8.71
N VAL A 219 -2.67 -10.32 -8.56
CA VAL A 219 -1.28 -10.07 -8.97
C VAL A 219 -0.81 -11.06 -10.04
N SER A 220 -1.74 -11.79 -10.65
CA SER A 220 -1.42 -12.87 -11.60
C SER A 220 -0.70 -12.41 -12.87
N THR A 221 -0.83 -11.14 -13.25
CA THR A 221 -0.14 -10.55 -14.41
C THR A 221 1.20 -9.90 -14.06
N ASN A 222 1.50 -9.69 -12.77
CA ASN A 222 2.71 -9.00 -12.31
C ASN A 222 3.87 -10.00 -12.10
N LEU A 223 4.33 -10.59 -13.21
CA LEU A 223 5.31 -11.69 -13.19
C LEU A 223 6.71 -11.28 -12.69
N MET A 224 7.01 -9.96 -12.69
CA MET A 224 8.28 -9.41 -12.22
C MET A 224 8.26 -9.04 -10.73
N LEU A 225 7.11 -9.28 -10.04
CA LEU A 225 6.92 -8.87 -8.65
C LEU A 225 7.89 -9.61 -7.72
N LYS A 226 8.72 -8.83 -7.01
CA LYS A 226 9.72 -9.27 -6.03
C LYS A 226 9.23 -9.06 -4.60
N GLU A 227 8.54 -7.94 -4.36
CA GLU A 227 7.99 -7.58 -3.06
C GLU A 227 6.48 -7.36 -3.13
N LEU A 228 5.72 -8.05 -2.26
CA LEU A 228 4.31 -7.82 -2.02
C LEU A 228 4.03 -7.59 -0.53
N ASN A 229 3.63 -6.38 -0.18
CA ASN A 229 3.19 -6.03 1.16
C ASN A 229 1.73 -5.56 1.16
N THR A 230 0.85 -6.44 1.58
CA THR A 230 -0.60 -6.19 1.65
C THR A 230 -1.16 -6.41 3.06
N MET A 231 -0.33 -6.24 4.10
CA MET A 231 -0.76 -6.38 5.50
C MET A 231 -1.84 -5.34 5.86
N PHE A 232 -2.64 -5.64 6.91
CA PHE A 232 -3.72 -4.76 7.37
C PHE A 232 -4.73 -4.40 6.27
N ASN A 233 -5.30 -5.43 5.62
CA ASN A 233 -6.39 -5.35 4.66
C ASN A 233 -7.52 -6.32 5.07
N GLN A 234 -8.46 -6.58 4.16
CA GLN A 234 -9.59 -7.49 4.38
C GLN A 234 -9.60 -8.62 3.32
N LEU A 235 -8.43 -9.01 2.82
CA LEU A 235 -8.31 -10.03 1.79
C LEU A 235 -8.79 -11.39 2.30
N SER A 236 -9.68 -12.03 1.53
CA SER A 236 -10.20 -13.38 1.83
C SER A 236 -9.43 -14.50 1.12
N SER A 237 -8.76 -14.18 0.03
CA SER A 237 -7.94 -15.11 -0.73
C SER A 237 -6.78 -14.38 -1.42
N LEU A 238 -5.70 -15.12 -1.70
CA LEU A 238 -4.59 -14.62 -2.51
C LEU A 238 -3.95 -15.79 -3.26
N ASP A 239 -3.63 -15.56 -4.54
CA ASP A 239 -2.93 -16.50 -5.40
C ASP A 239 -1.60 -15.87 -5.85
N LEU A 240 -0.48 -16.49 -5.48
CA LEU A 240 0.87 -16.08 -5.81
C LEU A 240 1.54 -17.03 -6.82
N SER A 241 0.78 -17.99 -7.38
CA SER A 241 1.33 -19.05 -8.22
C SER A 241 2.03 -18.55 -9.49
N ALA A 242 1.63 -17.37 -9.98
CA ALA A 242 2.27 -16.72 -11.14
C ALA A 242 3.53 -15.91 -10.80
N ASN A 243 3.74 -15.55 -9.53
CA ASN A 243 4.77 -14.59 -9.11
C ASN A 243 6.09 -15.31 -8.76
N THR A 244 6.74 -15.86 -9.78
CA THR A 244 7.97 -16.68 -9.62
C THR A 244 9.19 -15.89 -9.15
N ALA A 245 9.19 -14.57 -9.25
CA ALA A 245 10.26 -13.70 -8.77
C ALA A 245 10.06 -13.22 -7.33
N LEU A 246 8.92 -13.55 -6.69
CA LEU A 246 8.56 -13.05 -5.37
C LEU A 246 9.43 -13.68 -4.29
N ASP A 247 10.19 -12.84 -3.56
CA ASP A 247 11.06 -13.23 -2.46
C ASP A 247 10.72 -12.55 -1.13
N TRP A 248 9.89 -11.50 -1.16
CA TRP A 248 9.40 -10.82 0.03
C TRP A 248 7.87 -10.71 0.03
N PHE A 249 7.22 -11.37 0.98
CA PHE A 249 5.76 -11.40 1.06
C PHE A 249 5.26 -11.15 2.49
N ASN A 250 4.28 -10.25 2.62
CA ASN A 250 3.63 -9.95 3.88
C ASN A 250 2.13 -9.67 3.67
N ALA A 251 1.28 -10.58 4.12
CA ALA A 251 -0.17 -10.45 4.17
C ALA A 251 -0.72 -10.61 5.60
N ARG A 252 0.07 -10.27 6.60
CA ARG A 252 -0.31 -10.28 8.01
C ARG A 252 -1.54 -9.40 8.26
N ASN A 253 -2.40 -9.79 9.23
CA ASN A 253 -3.62 -9.05 9.58
C ASN A 253 -4.56 -8.86 8.38
N ASN A 254 -5.01 -9.97 7.81
CA ASN A 254 -6.04 -10.06 6.79
C ASN A 254 -7.14 -11.05 7.24
N GLN A 255 -8.03 -11.43 6.32
CA GLN A 255 -9.11 -12.41 6.55
C GLN A 255 -8.95 -13.62 5.60
N LEU A 256 -7.69 -13.99 5.29
CA LEU A 256 -7.41 -15.06 4.34
C LEU A 256 -8.03 -16.38 4.81
N GLN A 257 -8.74 -17.04 3.90
CA GLN A 257 -9.25 -18.41 4.03
C GLN A 257 -8.45 -19.35 3.13
N THR A 258 -7.92 -18.81 2.01
CA THR A 258 -7.10 -19.56 1.05
C THR A 258 -5.87 -18.74 0.64
N LEU A 259 -4.74 -19.43 0.52
CA LEU A 259 -3.49 -18.87 -0.01
C LEU A 259 -2.81 -19.93 -0.87
N ASP A 260 -2.57 -19.61 -2.14
CA ASP A 260 -1.75 -20.41 -3.03
C ASP A 260 -0.37 -19.75 -3.19
N ALA A 261 0.64 -20.35 -2.60
CA ALA A 261 2.02 -19.90 -2.66
C ALA A 261 2.89 -20.76 -3.61
N ARG A 262 2.30 -21.66 -4.41
CA ARG A 262 3.03 -22.59 -5.31
C ARG A 262 3.59 -21.86 -6.53
N ASN A 263 4.59 -21.00 -6.30
CA ASN A 263 5.23 -20.21 -7.34
C ASN A 263 6.50 -20.86 -7.94
N GLY A 264 6.86 -22.08 -7.51
CA GLY A 264 8.03 -22.81 -7.98
C GLY A 264 9.34 -22.37 -7.32
N ASN A 265 9.33 -21.37 -6.43
CA ASN A 265 10.51 -20.77 -5.82
C ASN A 265 10.31 -20.45 -4.32
N ASN A 266 9.57 -21.28 -3.61
CA ASN A 266 9.27 -21.07 -2.18
C ASN A 266 10.52 -20.97 -1.28
N ASP A 267 11.64 -21.57 -1.67
CA ASP A 267 12.91 -21.52 -0.97
C ASP A 267 13.64 -20.17 -1.11
N LEU A 268 13.21 -19.30 -2.03
CA LEU A 268 13.76 -17.96 -2.21
C LEU A 268 13.16 -16.93 -1.25
N PHE A 269 12.05 -17.23 -0.56
CA PHE A 269 11.45 -16.26 0.34
C PHE A 269 12.39 -15.87 1.48
N ILE A 270 12.86 -14.62 1.45
CA ILE A 270 13.62 -13.99 2.55
C ILE A 270 12.70 -13.48 3.66
N ASN A 271 11.44 -13.24 3.33
CA ASN A 271 10.35 -12.95 4.26
C ASN A 271 9.05 -13.55 3.75
N PHE A 272 8.38 -14.33 4.60
CA PHE A 272 7.02 -14.81 4.37
C PHE A 272 6.23 -14.65 5.67
N ASN A 273 5.24 -13.77 5.68
CA ASN A 273 4.48 -13.45 6.89
C ASN A 273 2.97 -13.35 6.61
N VAL A 274 2.21 -14.27 7.18
CA VAL A 274 0.75 -14.32 7.08
C VAL A 274 0.07 -14.51 8.44
N ILE A 275 0.73 -14.15 9.54
CA ILE A 275 0.15 -14.24 10.89
C ILE A 275 -1.08 -13.34 11.03
N ASN A 276 -1.97 -13.70 11.94
CA ASN A 276 -3.25 -13.04 12.16
C ASN A 276 -4.18 -13.14 10.93
N ASN A 277 -4.26 -14.35 10.35
CA ASN A 277 -5.28 -14.79 9.41
C ASN A 277 -5.98 -16.02 9.99
N PRO A 278 -6.85 -15.86 10.99
CA PRO A 278 -7.33 -16.97 11.84
C PRO A 278 -8.13 -18.05 11.08
N ASP A 279 -8.67 -17.71 9.92
CA ASP A 279 -9.43 -18.63 9.07
C ASP A 279 -8.55 -19.34 8.01
N LEU A 280 -7.25 -19.01 7.92
CA LEU A 280 -6.30 -19.66 7.00
C LEU A 280 -5.81 -20.99 7.60
N GLN A 281 -6.52 -22.05 7.28
CA GLN A 281 -6.22 -23.37 7.83
C GLN A 281 -5.10 -24.10 7.11
N CYS A 282 -4.89 -23.81 5.81
CA CYS A 282 -3.88 -24.47 5.00
C CYS A 282 -3.37 -23.52 3.90
N ILE A 283 -2.06 -23.57 3.67
CA ILE A 283 -1.37 -22.85 2.58
C ILE A 283 -0.92 -23.88 1.55
N LEU A 284 -1.21 -23.63 0.28
CA LEU A 284 -0.68 -24.43 -0.81
C LEU A 284 0.76 -24.00 -1.09
N VAL A 285 1.70 -24.96 -1.06
CA VAL A 285 3.13 -24.75 -1.23
C VAL A 285 3.72 -25.77 -2.22
N ASP A 286 4.89 -25.48 -2.78
CA ASP A 286 5.57 -26.38 -3.73
C ASP A 286 5.93 -27.72 -3.09
N ASP A 287 6.52 -27.70 -1.87
CA ASP A 287 6.86 -28.88 -1.08
C ASP A 287 6.45 -28.68 0.38
N PRO A 288 5.37 -29.34 0.85
CA PRO A 288 4.88 -29.20 2.23
C PRO A 288 5.81 -29.85 3.27
N THR A 289 6.85 -30.57 2.85
CA THR A 289 7.84 -31.22 3.74
C THR A 289 9.14 -30.43 3.86
N ALA A 290 9.28 -29.33 3.14
CA ALA A 290 10.51 -28.57 3.04
C ALA A 290 10.87 -27.82 4.33
N ASN A 291 12.17 -27.79 4.63
CA ASN A 291 12.69 -27.17 5.86
C ASN A 291 12.54 -25.63 5.88
N TYR A 292 12.50 -24.95 4.72
CA TYR A 292 12.33 -23.49 4.66
C TYR A 292 10.99 -23.02 5.26
N LEU A 293 9.96 -23.86 5.28
CA LEU A 293 8.67 -23.55 5.89
C LEU A 293 8.77 -23.22 7.39
N THR A 294 9.81 -23.70 8.07
CA THR A 294 10.05 -23.40 9.49
C THR A 294 10.41 -21.95 9.75
N SER A 295 10.86 -21.22 8.72
CA SER A 295 11.18 -19.79 8.78
C SER A 295 9.99 -18.88 8.48
N TRP A 296 8.87 -19.45 7.99
CA TRP A 296 7.69 -18.69 7.63
C TRP A 296 6.88 -18.32 8.88
N ASN A 297 6.41 -17.08 8.92
CA ASN A 297 5.55 -16.59 9.99
C ASN A 297 4.08 -16.87 9.65
N VAL A 298 3.53 -17.94 10.21
CA VAL A 298 2.15 -18.39 10.02
C VAL A 298 1.45 -18.59 11.37
N ASP A 299 0.11 -18.61 11.38
CA ASP A 299 -0.64 -18.91 12.60
C ASP A 299 -0.45 -20.36 13.04
N GLN A 300 -0.51 -20.62 14.35
CA GLN A 300 -0.12 -21.90 14.97
C GLN A 300 -0.81 -23.13 14.40
N ASN A 301 -2.03 -22.97 13.85
CA ASN A 301 -2.84 -24.09 13.34
C ASN A 301 -2.85 -24.16 11.81
N THR A 302 -2.10 -23.30 11.14
CA THR A 302 -2.00 -23.31 9.68
C THR A 302 -1.13 -24.48 9.23
N LEU A 303 -1.64 -25.26 8.29
CA LEU A 303 -0.99 -26.43 7.72
C LEU A 303 -0.45 -26.10 6.32
N PHE A 304 0.39 -26.98 5.79
CA PHE A 304 0.90 -26.87 4.42
C PHE A 304 0.49 -28.09 3.60
N GLY A 305 0.07 -27.88 2.36
CA GLY A 305 -0.28 -28.91 1.40
C GLY A 305 0.21 -28.56 0.00
N ASN A 306 0.37 -29.51 -0.89
CA ASN A 306 0.71 -29.25 -2.28
C ASN A 306 -0.51 -29.29 -3.22
N SER A 307 -1.65 -29.66 -2.69
CA SER A 307 -2.94 -29.73 -3.42
C SER A 307 -4.11 -29.38 -2.51
N ASN A 308 -5.23 -28.97 -3.11
CA ASN A 308 -6.49 -28.75 -2.39
C ASN A 308 -6.95 -30.01 -1.66
N GLN A 309 -6.68 -31.20 -2.24
CA GLN A 309 -7.06 -32.48 -1.61
C GLN A 309 -6.23 -32.72 -0.33
N ASP A 310 -4.94 -32.39 -0.33
CA ASP A 310 -4.11 -32.52 0.86
C ASP A 310 -4.58 -31.59 1.95
N CYS A 311 -4.78 -30.32 1.63
CA CYS A 311 -5.32 -29.34 2.59
C CYS A 311 -6.65 -29.80 3.20
N GLN A 312 -7.57 -30.33 2.40
CA GLN A 312 -8.84 -30.88 2.87
C GLN A 312 -8.64 -32.11 3.79
N SER A 313 -7.74 -33.02 3.42
CA SER A 313 -7.46 -34.22 4.22
C SER A 313 -6.80 -33.89 5.54
N LEU A 314 -5.85 -32.95 5.58
CA LEU A 314 -5.17 -32.49 6.79
C LEU A 314 -6.13 -31.79 7.75
N VAL A 315 -7.05 -30.98 7.25
CA VAL A 315 -8.10 -30.32 8.06
C VAL A 315 -9.08 -31.35 8.63
N VAL A 316 -9.43 -32.38 7.86
CA VAL A 316 -10.30 -33.48 8.33
C VAL A 316 -9.60 -34.32 9.41
N ASP A 317 -8.30 -34.61 9.27
CA ASP A 317 -7.52 -35.33 10.27
C ASP A 317 -7.43 -34.57 11.60
N GLN A 318 -7.30 -33.27 11.61
CA GLN A 318 -7.37 -32.47 12.85
C GLN A 318 -8.75 -32.54 13.52
N ASN A 319 -9.82 -32.54 12.72
CA ASN A 319 -11.17 -32.74 13.26
C ASN A 319 -11.38 -34.19 13.81
N GLU A 320 -10.70 -35.18 13.20
CA GLU A 320 -10.73 -36.57 13.70
C GLU A 320 -9.91 -36.76 14.99
N ILE A 321 -8.78 -36.07 15.17
CA ILE A 321 -7.97 -36.15 16.42
C ILE A 321 -8.76 -35.68 17.65
N TYR A 322 -9.68 -34.75 17.46
CA TYR A 322 -10.58 -34.24 18.50
C TYR A 322 -12.01 -34.80 18.43
N ALA A 323 -12.25 -35.73 17.49
CA ALA A 323 -13.57 -36.32 17.31
C ALA A 323 -14.02 -36.99 18.61
N PRO A 324 -15.24 -36.72 19.09
CA PRO A 324 -15.74 -37.31 20.29
C PRO A 324 -15.93 -38.83 20.09
N HIS A 325 -15.62 -39.57 21.11
CA HIS A 325 -15.92 -41.00 21.19
C HIS A 325 -17.36 -41.18 21.71
N LEU A 326 -18.14 -41.98 20.99
CA LEU A 326 -19.55 -42.27 21.30
C LEU A 326 -19.72 -43.73 21.68
N TYR A 327 -20.24 -43.98 22.87
CA TYR A 327 -20.48 -45.36 23.32
C TYR A 327 -21.64 -45.44 24.32
N PRO A 328 -22.33 -46.59 24.33
CA PRO A 328 -22.27 -47.65 23.34
C PRO A 328 -22.90 -47.21 22.02
N ASN A 329 -22.41 -47.73 20.92
CA ASN A 329 -23.03 -47.55 19.60
C ASN A 329 -23.01 -48.91 18.89
N PRO A 330 -24.13 -49.60 18.78
CA PRO A 330 -25.53 -49.16 19.03
C PRO A 330 -25.85 -48.85 20.50
N ALA A 331 -26.72 -47.84 20.70
CA ALA A 331 -27.21 -47.42 21.99
C ALA A 331 -28.59 -48.04 22.32
N LEU A 332 -28.86 -48.33 23.61
CA LEU A 332 -30.18 -48.75 24.11
C LEU A 332 -30.90 -47.59 24.79
N GLU A 333 -30.53 -47.24 26.00
CA GLU A 333 -31.19 -46.19 26.81
C GLU A 333 -30.27 -44.98 26.96
N THR A 334 -28.96 -45.20 26.97
CA THR A 334 -27.96 -44.18 27.27
C THR A 334 -26.88 -44.14 26.21
N LEU A 335 -26.47 -42.94 25.81
CA LEU A 335 -25.33 -42.68 24.96
C LEU A 335 -24.34 -41.79 25.73
N PHE A 336 -23.09 -42.16 25.75
CA PHE A 336 -22.00 -41.34 26.29
C PHE A 336 -21.22 -40.67 25.16
N ILE A 337 -20.86 -39.41 25.40
CA ILE A 337 -19.95 -38.65 24.55
C ILE A 337 -18.72 -38.30 25.39
N GLU A 338 -17.55 -38.68 24.92
CA GLU A 338 -16.29 -38.35 25.54
C GLU A 338 -15.39 -37.67 24.50
N ALA A 339 -14.81 -36.50 24.81
CA ALA A 339 -13.93 -35.74 23.93
C ALA A 339 -12.66 -35.29 24.64
N LYS A 340 -11.57 -35.13 23.85
CA LYS A 340 -10.29 -34.62 24.35
C LYS A 340 -10.27 -33.12 24.61
N LYS A 341 -11.27 -32.40 24.09
CA LYS A 341 -11.48 -30.96 24.31
C LYS A 341 -12.90 -30.68 24.79
N PRO A 342 -13.12 -29.58 25.52
CA PRO A 342 -14.46 -29.29 26.07
C PRO A 342 -15.50 -29.12 24.97
N MET A 343 -16.64 -29.77 25.16
CA MET A 343 -17.82 -29.67 24.29
C MET A 343 -18.74 -28.57 24.80
N LEU A 344 -19.33 -27.81 23.89
CA LEU A 344 -20.20 -26.66 24.17
C LEU A 344 -21.68 -26.98 23.93
N GLU A 345 -21.97 -27.82 22.94
CA GLU A 345 -23.33 -28.23 22.57
C GLU A 345 -23.31 -29.54 21.80
N PHE A 346 -24.44 -30.22 21.82
CA PHE A 346 -24.70 -31.33 20.91
C PHE A 346 -26.11 -31.26 20.34
N CYS A 347 -26.29 -31.87 19.17
CA CYS A 347 -27.58 -31.94 18.50
C CYS A 347 -27.74 -33.30 17.80
N ILE A 348 -28.86 -34.00 18.04
CA ILE A 348 -29.19 -35.28 17.39
C ILE A 348 -30.19 -35.00 16.27
N TYR A 349 -29.87 -35.47 15.08
CA TYR A 349 -30.68 -35.35 13.88
C TYR A 349 -31.20 -36.70 13.41
N THR A 350 -32.39 -36.70 12.86
CA THR A 350 -32.89 -37.83 12.06
C THR A 350 -32.12 -37.93 10.74
N THR A 351 -32.28 -39.04 10.02
CA THR A 351 -31.73 -39.24 8.68
C THR A 351 -32.27 -38.22 7.63
N THR A 352 -33.41 -37.57 7.94
CA THR A 352 -33.99 -36.52 7.10
C THR A 352 -33.49 -35.11 7.43
N GLY A 353 -32.59 -34.99 8.46
CA GLY A 353 -32.03 -33.70 8.89
C GLY A 353 -32.88 -32.95 9.91
N ALA A 354 -34.02 -33.51 10.36
CA ALA A 354 -34.83 -32.90 11.43
C ALA A 354 -34.10 -33.06 12.77
N ILE A 355 -34.12 -32.01 13.60
CA ILE A 355 -33.60 -32.04 14.97
C ILE A 355 -34.54 -32.88 15.83
N PHE A 356 -34.00 -33.90 16.47
CA PHE A 356 -34.72 -34.69 17.45
C PHE A 356 -34.48 -34.21 18.89
N MET A 357 -33.21 -33.93 19.21
CA MET A 357 -32.78 -33.48 20.52
C MET A 357 -31.58 -32.53 20.37
N GLN A 358 -31.55 -31.50 21.19
CA GLN A 358 -30.37 -30.64 21.33
C GLN A 358 -30.20 -30.23 22.79
N ASP A 359 -28.96 -30.08 23.23
CA ASP A 359 -28.64 -29.54 24.54
C ASP A 359 -27.39 -28.68 24.48
N LYS A 360 -27.42 -27.65 25.33
CA LYS A 360 -26.31 -26.72 25.50
C LYS A 360 -26.05 -26.61 27.01
N PRO A 361 -25.12 -27.40 27.52
CA PRO A 361 -24.80 -27.40 28.92
C PRO A 361 -24.37 -26.04 29.43
N SER A 362 -24.63 -25.78 30.70
CA SER A 362 -24.30 -24.50 31.35
C SER A 362 -22.79 -24.24 31.46
N GLN A 363 -21.99 -25.30 31.36
CA GLN A 363 -20.52 -25.22 31.33
C GLN A 363 -19.93 -26.22 30.34
N PRO A 364 -18.81 -25.87 29.64
CA PRO A 364 -18.11 -26.79 28.76
C PRO A 364 -17.68 -28.06 29.49
N SER A 365 -17.91 -29.21 28.91
CA SER A 365 -17.57 -30.51 29.51
C SER A 365 -16.85 -31.43 28.54
N PHE A 366 -15.94 -32.24 29.06
CA PHE A 366 -15.25 -33.31 28.31
C PHE A 366 -16.09 -34.57 28.16
N PHE A 367 -17.19 -34.69 28.94
CA PHE A 367 -18.03 -35.86 29.00
C PHE A 367 -19.50 -35.48 29.14
N TYR A 368 -20.36 -36.15 28.36
CA TYR A 368 -21.81 -36.06 28.46
C TYR A 368 -22.43 -37.44 28.50
N GLN A 369 -23.49 -37.56 29.31
CA GLN A 369 -24.40 -38.70 29.32
C GLN A 369 -25.77 -38.22 28.79
N ILE A 370 -26.25 -38.86 27.74
CA ILE A 370 -27.49 -38.50 27.06
C ILE A 370 -28.46 -39.66 27.24
N ASP A 371 -29.65 -39.37 27.75
CA ASP A 371 -30.77 -40.30 27.74
C ASP A 371 -31.35 -40.34 26.31
N VAL A 372 -31.21 -41.50 25.67
CA VAL A 372 -31.73 -41.76 24.32
C VAL A 372 -32.90 -42.78 24.35
N SER A 373 -33.46 -43.07 25.54
CA SER A 373 -34.56 -44.03 25.70
C SER A 373 -35.80 -43.64 24.87
N THR A 374 -36.02 -42.34 24.68
CA THR A 374 -37.15 -41.78 23.92
C THR A 374 -36.94 -41.81 22.40
N LEU A 375 -35.73 -42.12 21.93
CA LEU A 375 -35.44 -42.24 20.52
C LEU A 375 -36.03 -43.54 19.95
N PRO A 376 -36.85 -43.54 18.90
CA PRO A 376 -37.21 -44.73 18.16
C PRO A 376 -35.98 -45.51 17.67
N SER A 377 -36.11 -46.84 17.53
CA SER A 377 -35.05 -47.63 16.91
C SER A 377 -34.76 -47.15 15.51
N GLY A 378 -33.48 -46.93 15.19
CA GLY A 378 -33.09 -46.37 13.89
C GLY A 378 -31.68 -45.82 13.85
N VAL A 379 -31.37 -45.15 12.74
CA VAL A 379 -30.09 -44.44 12.50
C VAL A 379 -30.29 -42.95 12.69
N TYR A 380 -29.37 -42.33 13.41
CA TYR A 380 -29.35 -40.90 13.71
C TYR A 380 -27.93 -40.33 13.47
N TYR A 381 -27.85 -39.03 13.40
CA TYR A 381 -26.56 -38.28 13.35
C TYR A 381 -26.49 -37.36 14.55
N ILE A 382 -25.39 -37.40 15.28
CA ILE A 382 -25.10 -36.46 16.35
C ILE A 382 -24.04 -35.50 15.93
N LYS A 383 -24.34 -34.21 16.02
CA LYS A 383 -23.39 -33.12 15.85
C LYS A 383 -22.92 -32.68 17.23
N VAL A 384 -21.62 -32.67 17.44
CA VAL A 384 -20.99 -32.18 18.68
C VAL A 384 -20.13 -30.97 18.31
N VAL A 385 -20.29 -29.88 19.04
CA VAL A 385 -19.55 -28.64 18.86
C VAL A 385 -18.73 -28.36 20.10
N GLY A 386 -17.44 -28.22 19.94
CA GLY A 386 -16.49 -27.70 20.93
C GLY A 386 -16.03 -26.29 20.62
N SER A 387 -15.18 -25.73 21.46
CA SER A 387 -14.60 -24.41 21.26
C SER A 387 -13.73 -24.29 19.98
N THR A 388 -13.13 -25.41 19.56
CA THR A 388 -12.18 -25.48 18.46
C THR A 388 -12.42 -26.65 17.50
N PHE A 389 -13.54 -27.37 17.63
CA PHE A 389 -13.89 -28.49 16.77
C PHE A 389 -15.39 -28.62 16.55
N ARG A 390 -15.76 -29.23 15.43
CA ARG A 390 -17.12 -29.71 15.13
C ARG A 390 -16.98 -31.12 14.59
N SER A 391 -17.85 -32.02 15.08
CA SER A 391 -17.87 -33.40 14.63
C SER A 391 -19.30 -33.87 14.41
N ILE A 392 -19.53 -34.66 13.37
CA ILE A 392 -20.79 -35.35 13.10
C ILE A 392 -20.50 -36.84 13.07
N LYS A 393 -21.18 -37.58 13.91
CA LYS A 393 -21.03 -39.03 14.00
C LYS A 393 -22.38 -39.71 13.82
N ARG A 394 -22.38 -40.91 13.22
CA ARG A 394 -23.56 -41.77 13.10
C ARG A 394 -23.77 -42.54 14.40
N ILE A 395 -24.98 -42.55 14.90
CA ILE A 395 -25.41 -43.40 16.02
C ILE A 395 -26.53 -44.35 15.57
N VAL A 396 -26.54 -45.52 16.14
CA VAL A 396 -27.57 -46.54 15.92
C VAL A 396 -28.31 -46.76 17.25
N LYS A 397 -29.62 -46.66 17.22
CA LYS A 397 -30.50 -46.90 18.37
C LYS A 397 -31.24 -48.23 18.18
N TYR A 398 -31.13 -49.09 19.14
CA TYR A 398 -31.95 -50.34 19.21
C TYR A 398 -33.22 -50.12 19.99
#